data_ca0f766996d580cfa02a2556c94c0998
#
_entry.id   ca0f766996d580cfa02a2556c94c0998
#
_cell.length_a   1.000
_cell.length_b   1.000
_cell.length_c   1.000
_cell.angle_alpha   90.00
_cell.angle_beta   90.00
_cell.angle_gamma   90.00
#
_symmetry.space_group_name_H-M   'P 1'
#
loop_
_entity.id
_entity.type
_entity.pdbx_description
1 polymer ?
#
loop_
_entity_poly.entity_id
_entity_poly.type
_entity_poly.pdbx_seq_one_letter_code
_entity_poly.pdbx_strand_id
1 'polypeptide(L)'
;MKAIRIEPGKEPRVVDVLARTIEKALDDMVHEEVLPIEGTMSLSALRTDGLESNDLMADRTGDDGYYGTVYICAVWYEDLSQEQINDLLDWLEGEPIEKDYNVDAWLYDEPPQNEGDVDEWI
;
A
#
# COMPACT_ATOMS: atom_id res chain seq x y z
N MET A 1 -10.30 5.02 -9.76
CA MET A 1 -9.21 4.03 -9.67
C MET A 1 -9.62 2.92 -8.71
N LYS A 2 -9.22 1.72 -9.00
CA LYS A 2 -9.57 0.56 -8.21
C LYS A 2 -8.62 0.42 -7.05
N ALA A 3 -9.16 0.35 -5.84
CA ALA A 3 -8.36 0.33 -4.62
C ALA A 3 -9.05 -0.56 -3.58
N ILE A 4 -8.37 -0.82 -2.48
CA ILE A 4 -8.96 -1.53 -1.34
C ILE A 4 -9.06 -0.53 -0.19
N ARG A 5 -10.26 -0.40 0.38
CA ARG A 5 -10.47 0.48 1.53
C ARG A 5 -10.56 -0.35 2.80
N ILE A 6 -9.81 0.05 3.82
CA ILE A 6 -9.76 -0.65 5.09
C ILE A 6 -10.10 0.37 6.18
N GLU A 7 -11.30 0.24 6.74
CA GLU A 7 -11.73 1.10 7.83
C GLU A 7 -11.45 0.40 9.16
N PRO A 8 -11.13 1.14 10.22
CA PRO A 8 -10.88 0.51 11.52
C PRO A 8 -12.07 -0.34 11.96
N GLY A 9 -11.78 -1.58 12.33
CA GLY A 9 -12.81 -2.49 12.83
C GLY A 9 -13.73 -3.07 11.77
N LYS A 10 -13.44 -2.85 10.49
CA LYS A 10 -14.27 -3.36 9.39
C LYS A 10 -13.44 -4.17 8.43
N GLU A 11 -14.11 -4.99 7.65
CA GLU A 11 -13.42 -5.82 6.67
C GLU A 11 -12.99 -5.01 5.46
N PRO A 12 -11.86 -5.36 4.85
CA PRO A 12 -11.41 -4.68 3.63
C PRO A 12 -12.43 -4.81 2.50
N ARG A 13 -12.56 -3.76 1.70
CA ARG A 13 -13.47 -3.76 0.56
C ARG A 13 -12.80 -3.17 -0.66
N VAL A 14 -13.07 -3.76 -1.82
CA VAL A 14 -12.62 -3.20 -3.09
C VAL A 14 -13.54 -2.05 -3.46
N VAL A 15 -12.97 -0.91 -3.80
CA VAL A 15 -13.73 0.29 -4.14
C VAL A 15 -13.19 0.90 -5.42
N ASP A 16 -14.01 1.71 -6.08
CA ASP A 16 -13.57 2.45 -7.25
C ASP A 16 -13.73 3.94 -6.91
N VAL A 17 -12.63 4.62 -6.70
CA VAL A 17 -12.63 6.00 -6.21
C VAL A 17 -11.65 6.84 -7.00
N LEU A 18 -11.83 8.13 -6.98
CA LEU A 18 -10.85 9.04 -7.56
C LEU A 18 -9.73 9.32 -6.56
N ALA A 19 -8.51 9.48 -7.05
CA ALA A 19 -7.36 9.76 -6.18
C ALA A 19 -7.64 10.98 -5.31
N ARG A 20 -8.27 12.01 -5.90
CA ARG A 20 -8.59 13.22 -5.16
C ARG A 20 -9.56 12.95 -4.01
N THR A 21 -10.47 11.99 -4.18
CA THR A 21 -11.39 11.61 -3.11
C THR A 21 -10.63 10.99 -1.94
N ILE A 22 -9.63 10.18 -2.24
CA ILE A 22 -8.78 9.58 -1.21
C ILE A 22 -8.04 10.68 -0.45
N GLU A 23 -7.43 11.62 -1.17
CA GLU A 23 -6.67 12.69 -0.53
C GLU A 23 -7.56 13.51 0.39
N LYS A 24 -8.77 13.83 -0.04
CA LYS A 24 -9.68 14.58 0.80
C LYS A 24 -10.14 13.79 2.01
N ALA A 25 -10.41 12.51 1.83
CA ALA A 25 -10.80 11.64 2.95
C ALA A 25 -9.68 11.54 3.98
N LEU A 26 -8.43 11.73 3.56
CA LEU A 26 -7.27 11.68 4.44
C LEU A 26 -6.76 13.08 4.78
N ASP A 27 -7.62 14.10 4.64
CA ASP A 27 -7.33 15.48 5.06
C ASP A 27 -6.21 16.10 4.21
N ASP A 28 -6.14 15.73 2.96
CA ASP A 28 -5.18 16.27 1.98
C ASP A 28 -3.71 16.05 2.36
N MET A 29 -3.44 15.30 3.41
CA MET A 29 -2.07 15.02 3.83
C MET A 29 -1.92 13.50 3.95
N VAL A 30 -1.30 12.91 2.95
CA VAL A 30 -1.27 11.47 2.79
C VAL A 30 0.11 10.93 3.12
N HIS A 31 0.14 9.87 3.92
CA HIS A 31 1.35 9.10 4.18
C HIS A 31 1.30 7.87 3.27
N GLU A 32 2.35 7.68 2.48
CA GLU A 32 2.43 6.56 1.54
C GLU A 32 3.46 5.55 2.03
N GLU A 33 3.12 4.28 1.95
CA GLU A 33 4.05 3.23 2.36
C GLU A 33 3.95 2.07 1.39
N VAL A 34 5.09 1.61 0.89
CA VAL A 34 5.17 0.48 -0.02
C VAL A 34 4.84 -0.80 0.74
N LEU A 35 4.04 -1.66 0.14
CA LEU A 35 3.60 -2.91 0.76
C LEU A 35 4.35 -4.10 0.16
N PRO A 36 4.34 -5.25 0.84
CA PRO A 36 5.09 -6.42 0.37
C PRO A 36 4.53 -7.07 -0.89
N ILE A 37 3.32 -6.72 -1.31
CA ILE A 37 2.78 -7.19 -2.59
C ILE A 37 3.31 -6.26 -3.67
N GLU A 38 3.95 -6.80 -4.68
CA GLU A 38 4.65 -6.02 -5.69
C GLU A 38 3.75 -4.97 -6.34
N GLY A 39 4.24 -3.77 -6.44
CA GLY A 39 3.55 -2.67 -7.11
C GLY A 39 2.40 -2.05 -6.33
N THR A 40 2.31 -2.32 -5.04
CA THR A 40 1.22 -1.79 -4.22
C THR A 40 1.74 -0.90 -3.11
N MET A 41 0.89 0.01 -2.67
CA MET A 41 1.22 0.89 -1.55
C MET A 41 -0.03 1.22 -0.75
N SER A 42 0.18 1.58 0.50
CA SER A 42 -0.90 2.04 1.36
C SER A 42 -0.91 3.55 1.42
N LEU A 43 -2.11 4.11 1.55
CA LEU A 43 -2.31 5.54 1.71
C LEU A 43 -3.08 5.73 3.02
N SER A 44 -2.51 6.48 3.94
CA SER A 44 -3.13 6.73 5.23
C SER A 44 -3.00 8.20 5.58
N ALA A 45 -3.72 8.65 6.60
CA ALA A 45 -3.67 10.04 7.00
C ALA A 45 -2.32 10.33 7.64
N LEU A 46 -1.69 11.43 7.25
CA LEU A 46 -0.46 11.86 7.86
C LEU A 46 -0.74 12.36 9.28
N ARG A 47 -1.87 13.02 9.47
CA ARG A 47 -2.28 13.46 10.80
C ARG A 47 -3.17 12.40 11.41
N THR A 48 -2.78 11.91 12.58
CA THR A 48 -3.49 10.79 13.21
C THR A 48 -4.28 11.20 14.45
N ASP A 49 -4.25 12.48 14.84
CA ASP A 49 -4.92 12.93 16.04
C ASP A 49 -6.42 12.70 15.94
N GLY A 50 -6.99 12.07 16.94
CA GLY A 50 -8.42 11.82 17.00
C GLY A 50 -8.91 10.69 16.11
N LEU A 51 -8.01 9.99 15.43
CA LEU A 51 -8.39 8.86 14.59
C LEU A 51 -8.26 7.55 15.36
N GLU A 52 -9.11 6.60 15.02
CA GLU A 52 -9.11 5.28 15.64
C GLU A 52 -7.97 4.46 15.04
N SER A 53 -7.31 3.65 15.86
CA SER A 53 -6.23 2.79 15.41
C SER A 53 -6.74 1.80 14.36
N ASN A 54 -5.96 1.61 13.28
CA ASN A 54 -6.27 0.63 12.26
C ASN A 54 -5.45 -0.63 12.55
N ASP A 55 -6.02 -1.48 13.41
CA ASP A 55 -5.30 -2.64 13.93
C ASP A 55 -4.95 -3.65 12.85
N LEU A 56 -5.79 -3.79 11.86
CA LEU A 56 -5.53 -4.74 10.78
C LEU A 56 -4.26 -4.37 10.03
N MET A 57 -4.12 -3.10 9.67
CA MET A 57 -2.92 -2.65 8.96
C MET A 57 -1.70 -2.71 9.86
N ALA A 58 -1.85 -2.39 11.14
CA ALA A 58 -0.74 -2.48 12.08
C ALA A 58 -0.25 -3.92 12.20
N ASP A 59 -1.18 -4.87 12.29
CA ASP A 59 -0.82 -6.29 12.38
C ASP A 59 -0.13 -6.78 11.12
N ARG A 60 -0.63 -6.41 9.95
CA ARG A 60 -0.11 -6.95 8.70
C ARG A 60 1.24 -6.34 8.33
N THR A 61 1.46 -5.07 8.67
CA THR A 61 2.71 -4.39 8.33
C THR A 61 3.73 -4.41 9.46
N GLY A 62 3.30 -4.67 10.68
CA GLY A 62 4.17 -4.55 11.84
C GLY A 62 4.43 -3.11 12.25
N ASP A 63 3.66 -2.17 11.73
CA ASP A 63 3.83 -0.74 11.99
C ASP A 63 2.59 -0.22 12.69
N ASP A 64 2.71 0.25 13.92
CA ASP A 64 1.58 0.74 14.70
C ASP A 64 1.16 2.14 14.31
N GLY A 65 1.72 2.74 13.28
CA GLY A 65 1.39 4.10 12.86
C GLY A 65 0.14 4.24 12.01
N TYR A 66 -0.65 3.19 11.84
CA TYR A 66 -1.85 3.24 11.01
C TYR A 66 -3.08 3.62 11.85
N TYR A 67 -3.68 4.75 11.51
CA TYR A 67 -4.88 5.25 12.18
C TYR A 67 -5.90 5.70 11.12
N GLY A 68 -7.17 5.48 11.41
CA GLY A 68 -8.24 5.87 10.52
C GLY A 68 -8.35 4.95 9.31
N THR A 69 -9.04 5.41 8.28
CA THR A 69 -9.22 4.65 7.06
C THR A 69 -7.91 4.60 6.27
N VAL A 70 -7.59 3.43 5.74
CA VAL A 70 -6.42 3.22 4.90
C VAL A 70 -6.90 2.76 3.54
N TYR A 71 -6.28 3.28 2.49
CA TYR A 71 -6.53 2.82 1.12
C TYR A 71 -5.28 2.13 0.60
N ILE A 72 -5.45 1.05 -0.14
CA ILE A 72 -4.34 0.38 -0.82
C ILE A 72 -4.58 0.48 -2.31
N CYS A 73 -3.60 0.96 -3.04
CA CYS A 73 -3.69 1.07 -4.50
C CYS A 73 -2.37 0.64 -5.14
N ALA A 74 -2.36 0.57 -6.46
CA ALA A 74 -1.10 0.34 -7.16
C ALA A 74 -0.26 1.61 -7.07
N VAL A 75 1.06 1.46 -7.13
CA VAL A 75 1.96 2.60 -7.03
C VAL A 75 1.61 3.61 -8.11
N TRP A 76 1.88 4.87 -7.83
CA TRP A 76 1.58 6.00 -8.71
C TRP A 76 0.07 6.21 -8.89
N TYR A 77 -0.74 5.77 -7.91
CA TYR A 77 -2.19 5.98 -7.91
C TYR A 77 -2.85 5.34 -9.14
N GLU A 78 -2.42 4.13 -9.46
CA GLU A 78 -3.00 3.40 -10.57
C GLU A 78 -3.98 2.34 -10.07
N ASP A 79 -4.76 1.76 -10.98
CA ASP A 79 -5.70 0.72 -10.64
C ASP A 79 -4.97 -0.53 -10.18
N LEU A 80 -5.48 -1.17 -9.13
CA LEU A 80 -5.00 -2.50 -8.76
C LEU A 80 -5.44 -3.49 -9.82
N SER A 81 -4.55 -4.40 -10.20
CA SER A 81 -4.92 -5.52 -11.05
C SER A 81 -5.70 -6.55 -10.24
N GLN A 82 -6.40 -7.45 -10.91
CA GLN A 82 -7.12 -8.50 -10.22
C GLN A 82 -6.16 -9.39 -9.43
N GLU A 83 -4.99 -9.64 -9.96
CA GLU A 83 -3.98 -10.44 -9.26
C GLU A 83 -3.52 -9.73 -8.00
N GLN A 84 -3.27 -8.44 -8.08
CA GLN A 84 -2.87 -7.66 -6.91
C GLN A 84 -3.99 -7.66 -5.86
N ILE A 85 -5.24 -7.51 -6.28
CA ILE A 85 -6.37 -7.54 -5.36
C ILE A 85 -6.44 -8.88 -4.65
N ASN A 86 -6.31 -9.97 -5.37
CA ASN A 86 -6.37 -11.31 -4.79
C ASN A 86 -5.24 -11.52 -3.78
N ASP A 87 -4.03 -11.14 -4.15
CA ASP A 87 -2.87 -11.30 -3.26
C ASP A 87 -3.01 -10.40 -2.02
N LEU A 88 -3.51 -9.18 -2.18
CA LEU A 88 -3.70 -8.27 -1.07
C LEU A 88 -4.77 -8.77 -0.11
N LEU A 89 -5.88 -9.28 -0.63
CA LEU A 89 -6.94 -9.78 0.24
C LEU A 89 -6.47 -11.00 1.02
N ASP A 90 -5.70 -11.87 0.41
CA ASP A 90 -5.11 -13.03 1.11
C ASP A 90 -4.15 -12.55 2.20
N TRP A 91 -3.31 -11.59 1.88
CA TRP A 91 -2.36 -11.04 2.84
C TRP A 91 -3.08 -10.38 4.01
N LEU A 92 -4.16 -9.66 3.72
CA LEU A 92 -4.92 -8.99 4.78
C LEU A 92 -5.66 -9.99 5.67
N GLU A 93 -5.92 -11.20 5.18
CA GLU A 93 -6.52 -12.25 5.98
C GLU A 93 -5.49 -13.04 6.80
N GLY A 94 -4.21 -12.69 6.65
CA GLY A 94 -3.16 -13.36 7.39
C GLY A 94 -2.51 -14.51 6.67
N GLU A 95 -2.84 -14.72 5.40
CA GLU A 95 -2.23 -15.78 4.61
C GLU A 95 -0.77 -15.41 4.29
N PRO A 96 0.12 -16.38 4.32
CA PRO A 96 1.50 -16.09 3.96
C PRO A 96 1.61 -15.71 2.49
N ILE A 97 2.54 -14.83 2.18
CA ILE A 97 2.81 -14.45 0.81
C ILE A 97 3.61 -15.57 0.18
N GLU A 98 3.04 -16.21 -0.85
CA GLU A 98 3.70 -17.34 -1.47
C GLU A 98 4.81 -16.91 -2.41
N LYS A 99 4.69 -15.73 -2.99
CA LYS A 99 5.71 -15.24 -3.89
C LYS A 99 6.75 -14.49 -3.09
N ASP A 100 8.00 -14.64 -3.49
CA ASP A 100 9.08 -13.97 -2.81
C ASP A 100 9.26 -12.61 -3.46
N TYR A 101 8.62 -11.59 -2.95
CA TYR A 101 8.71 -10.25 -3.49
C TYR A 101 9.92 -9.54 -2.91
N ASN A 102 10.76 -9.03 -3.77
CA ASN A 102 11.88 -8.22 -3.35
C ASN A 102 11.48 -6.76 -3.55
N VAL A 103 10.99 -6.15 -2.50
CA VAL A 103 10.46 -4.79 -2.55
C VAL A 103 11.53 -3.81 -3.03
N ASP A 104 12.76 -3.98 -2.58
CA ASP A 104 13.84 -3.09 -2.98
C ASP A 104 14.09 -3.20 -4.48
N ALA A 105 14.01 -4.40 -5.04
CA ALA A 105 14.28 -4.59 -6.46
C ALA A 105 13.29 -3.83 -7.33
N TRP A 106 11.99 -3.95 -7.06
CA TRP A 106 11.03 -3.29 -7.94
C TRP A 106 10.91 -1.80 -7.62
N LEU A 107 11.19 -1.40 -6.38
CA LEU A 107 11.11 0.00 -6.01
C LEU A 107 12.22 0.82 -6.66
N TYR A 108 13.41 0.25 -6.74
CA TYR A 108 14.56 0.93 -7.29
C TYR A 108 14.95 0.44 -8.66
N ASP A 109 14.11 -0.35 -9.28
CA ASP A 109 14.40 -0.89 -10.58
C ASP A 109 14.10 0.19 -11.56
N GLU A 110 14.79 1.22 -11.46
CA GLU A 110 14.72 2.14 -12.40
C GLU A 110 15.39 1.69 -13.42
N PRO A 111 14.90 1.84 -14.36
CA PRO A 111 15.60 1.30 -15.43
C PRO A 111 16.93 1.49 -15.10
N PRO A 112 17.39 0.63 -14.90
CA PRO A 112 18.46 0.45 -14.14
C PRO A 112 19.66 1.06 -14.40
N GLN A 113 19.82 0.99 -14.00
CA GLN A 113 20.85 1.32 -13.85
C GLN A 113 21.73 0.66 -13.48
N ASN A 114 21.84 0.37 -13.73
CA ASN A 114 22.72 -0.02 -13.45
C ASN A 114 23.17 -0.50 -12.94
N GLU A 115 23.22 -0.58 -13.10
CA GLU A 115 23.89 -0.84 -12.77
C GLU A 115 24.44 -0.98 -12.49
N GLY A 116 24.47 -0.96 -12.69
CA GLY A 116 25.25 -0.99 -12.57
C GLY A 116 25.61 -0.83 -12.26
N ASP A 117 25.64 -0.81 -12.57
CA ASP A 117 26.25 -0.58 -12.42
C ASP A 117 26.66 -0.36 -11.99
N VAL A 118 26.67 -0.38 -12.22
CA VAL A 118 27.33 -0.18 -11.97
C VAL A 118 27.90 -0.11 -11.65
N ASP A 119 27.93 -0.20 -11.99
CA ASP A 119 28.70 -0.18 -11.85
C ASP A 119 29.15 0.06 -11.71
N GLU A 120 29.04 -0.09 -12.02
CA GLU A 120 29.57 0.12 -12.17
C GLU A 120 29.93 0.66 -11.87
N TRP A 121 29.87 0.57 -12.09
CA TRP A 121 30.39 1.20 -12.07
C TRP A 121 30.97 1.47 -11.68
N ILE A 122 30.83 1.33 -11.93
CA ILE A 122 31.56 1.55 -11.86
C ILE A 122 32.10 1.49 -11.76
#